data_1318ce44c35200aed655232f67366882
#
_entry.id   1318ce44c35200aed655232f67366882
#
_cell.length_a   1.000
_cell.length_b   1.000
_cell.length_c   1.000
_cell.angle_alpha   90.00
_cell.angle_beta   90.00
_cell.angle_gamma   90.00
#
_symmetry.space_group_name_H-M   'P 1'
#
loop_
_entity.id
_entity.type
_entity.pdbx_description
1 polymer ?
#
loop_
_entity_poly.entity_id
_entity_poly.type
_entity_poly.pdbx_seq_one_letter_code
_entity_poly.pdbx_strand_id
1 'polypeptide(L)'
;MSIRSLLLGSAAALAATSGAQAADAIVAAEPEPMEYVRVCDAFGTGYFYIPGTETCLKIGGFIRFQTAFGPDAADSRYKQVDSTGADRSSSDWDAFSRAYISFDAKSDTEYGTLTGFFAAEFNADNDTDAGDSFIDVDEAYIQLGGLKAGFFYSWWDKGLNGETDSIGNNTEFNSIAYLYDGGSFQAGVSVDELEGTSTKSNGVGVSGIVSASVGGVSFDLLGGYDTEFEEGTIRGLLSADLGPGVFQLAGLWASNPNAYWARSEWSVAASYRFNATDKLAITPGAQYFGSLQDSLTSFGSDDAWRAGVTVDYKITEGLATRVSVQYEDEDNGDDQVFGFVRLQRDF
;
A
#
# COMPACT_ATOMS: atom_id res chain seq x y z
N MET A 1 39.22 -83.12 29.72
CA MET A 1 37.95 -82.73 29.05
C MET A 1 37.86 -83.53 27.78
N SER A 2 36.84 -84.39 27.68
CA SER A 2 36.71 -85.30 26.56
C SER A 2 36.00 -84.57 25.38
N ILE A 3 36.42 -84.88 24.17
CA ILE A 3 35.88 -84.32 22.91
C ILE A 3 34.36 -84.50 22.82
N ARG A 4 33.78 -85.47 23.51
CA ARG A 4 32.33 -85.72 23.60
C ARG A 4 31.57 -84.63 24.36
N SER A 5 32.17 -83.96 25.35
CA SER A 5 31.55 -82.91 26.11
C SER A 5 31.59 -81.51 25.30
N LEU A 6 32.58 -81.35 24.43
CA LEU A 6 32.67 -80.17 23.55
C LEU A 6 31.63 -80.26 22.41
N LEU A 7 31.41 -81.50 21.86
CA LEU A 7 30.42 -81.69 20.79
C LEU A 7 28.96 -81.54 21.28
N LEU A 8 28.67 -81.94 22.51
CA LEU A 8 27.35 -81.80 23.11
C LEU A 8 27.05 -80.29 23.46
N GLY A 9 28.09 -79.59 23.91
CA GLY A 9 27.96 -78.14 24.17
C GLY A 9 27.71 -77.30 22.89
N SER A 10 28.34 -77.66 21.77
CA SER A 10 28.14 -76.95 20.49
C SER A 10 26.78 -77.26 19.83
N ALA A 11 26.25 -78.50 20.02
CA ALA A 11 24.91 -78.82 19.51
C ALA A 11 23.81 -78.16 20.30
N ALA A 12 23.96 -77.93 21.61
CA ALA A 12 23.02 -77.21 22.43
C ALA A 12 23.03 -75.68 22.11
N ALA A 13 24.20 -75.11 21.77
CA ALA A 13 24.32 -73.72 21.35
C ALA A 13 23.67 -73.44 19.98
N LEU A 14 23.76 -74.41 19.06
CA LEU A 14 23.11 -74.31 17.75
C LEU A 14 21.59 -74.52 17.81
N ALA A 15 21.08 -75.27 18.73
CA ALA A 15 19.62 -75.42 18.93
C ALA A 15 18.96 -74.19 19.60
N ALA A 16 19.74 -73.47 20.40
CA ALA A 16 19.23 -72.21 21.02
C ALA A 16 19.12 -71.04 20.06
N THR A 17 19.80 -71.06 18.91
CA THR A 17 19.76 -70.00 17.91
C THR A 17 18.64 -70.16 16.88
N SER A 18 17.98 -71.31 16.80
CA SER A 18 16.89 -71.56 15.84
C SER A 18 15.49 -71.20 16.35
N GLY A 19 15.38 -70.73 17.59
CA GLY A 19 14.10 -70.36 18.22
C GLY A 19 13.83 -68.79 18.29
N ALA A 20 14.76 -68.00 17.83
CA ALA A 20 14.51 -66.56 17.69
C ALA A 20 13.72 -66.29 16.38
N GLN A 21 12.41 -66.58 16.40
CA GLN A 21 11.53 -65.97 15.41
C GLN A 21 11.65 -64.46 15.62
N ALA A 22 12.13 -63.82 14.60
CA ALA A 22 12.06 -62.36 14.55
C ALA A 22 10.61 -61.96 14.80
N ALA A 23 10.33 -61.36 15.94
CA ALA A 23 9.13 -60.57 16.08
C ALA A 23 9.14 -59.61 14.89
N ASP A 24 8.09 -59.65 14.06
CA ASP A 24 7.87 -58.67 13.03
C ASP A 24 8.17 -57.32 13.65
N ALA A 25 9.17 -56.62 13.13
CA ALA A 25 9.42 -55.25 13.50
C ALA A 25 8.15 -54.53 13.15
N ILE A 26 7.40 -54.07 14.16
CA ILE A 26 6.35 -53.08 13.98
C ILE A 26 7.10 -51.93 13.33
N VAL A 27 7.03 -51.85 12.00
CA VAL A 27 7.41 -50.64 11.27
C VAL A 27 6.46 -49.57 11.79
N ALA A 28 6.95 -48.78 12.74
CA ALA A 28 6.24 -47.56 13.10
C ALA A 28 6.01 -46.84 11.76
N ALA A 29 4.74 -46.66 11.39
CA ALA A 29 4.40 -45.85 10.24
C ALA A 29 5.23 -44.56 10.38
N GLU A 30 6.05 -44.26 9.38
CA GLU A 30 6.70 -42.97 9.34
C GLU A 30 5.59 -41.93 9.59
N PRO A 31 5.77 -41.05 10.59
CA PRO A 31 4.78 -39.98 10.78
C PRO A 31 4.61 -39.31 9.44
N GLU A 32 3.40 -39.30 8.90
CA GLU A 32 3.09 -38.49 7.71
C GLU A 32 3.67 -37.10 7.98
N PRO A 33 4.44 -36.53 7.04
CA PRO A 33 4.97 -35.19 7.24
C PRO A 33 3.78 -34.29 7.56
N MET A 34 3.71 -33.81 8.81
CA MET A 34 2.68 -32.87 9.20
C MET A 34 2.90 -31.65 8.31
N GLU A 35 1.97 -31.37 7.40
CA GLU A 35 1.92 -30.11 6.72
C GLU A 35 1.71 -29.04 7.79
N TYR A 36 2.79 -28.42 8.23
CA TYR A 36 2.75 -27.36 9.22
C TYR A 36 1.92 -26.16 8.77
N VAL A 37 1.76 -25.98 7.47
CA VAL A 37 0.99 -24.90 6.85
C VAL A 37 0.22 -25.44 5.65
N ARG A 38 -1.10 -25.51 5.74
CA ARG A 38 -1.97 -25.88 4.63
C ARG A 38 -2.21 -24.64 3.75
N VAL A 39 -1.92 -24.75 2.44
CA VAL A 39 -2.17 -23.69 1.46
C VAL A 39 -3.69 -23.40 1.36
N CYS A 40 -4.05 -22.14 1.26
CA CYS A 40 -5.41 -21.69 1.04
C CYS A 40 -5.51 -20.99 -0.32
N ASP A 41 -6.06 -21.68 -1.32
CA ASP A 41 -6.19 -21.16 -2.69
C ASP A 41 -7.48 -20.36 -2.91
N ALA A 42 -8.40 -20.35 -1.94
CA ALA A 42 -9.73 -19.72 -2.07
C ALA A 42 -9.67 -18.21 -2.36
N PHE A 43 -8.65 -17.53 -1.85
CA PHE A 43 -8.49 -16.07 -1.96
C PHE A 43 -7.26 -15.64 -2.77
N GLY A 44 -6.67 -16.58 -3.53
CA GLY A 44 -5.53 -16.32 -4.40
C GLY A 44 -4.19 -16.77 -3.82
N THR A 45 -3.11 -16.37 -4.48
CA THR A 45 -1.76 -16.85 -4.16
C THR A 45 -1.21 -16.25 -2.87
N GLY A 46 -0.52 -17.06 -2.08
CA GLY A 46 0.20 -16.64 -0.87
C GLY A 46 -0.62 -16.73 0.42
N TYR A 47 -1.88 -17.19 0.35
CA TYR A 47 -2.66 -17.48 1.54
C TYR A 47 -2.40 -18.89 2.09
N PHE A 48 -2.45 -19.02 3.40
CA PHE A 48 -2.40 -20.27 4.11
C PHE A 48 -3.45 -20.29 5.24
N TYR A 49 -3.95 -21.49 5.60
CA TYR A 49 -4.89 -21.59 6.70
C TYR A 49 -4.20 -21.36 8.04
N ILE A 50 -4.81 -20.55 8.90
CA ILE A 50 -4.40 -20.47 10.31
C ILE A 50 -4.72 -21.82 10.95
N PRO A 51 -3.73 -22.53 11.58
CA PRO A 51 -3.95 -23.83 12.14
C PRO A 51 -5.16 -23.92 13.09
N GLY A 52 -6.04 -24.90 12.83
CA GLY A 52 -7.26 -25.10 13.63
C GLY A 52 -8.43 -24.18 13.30
N THR A 53 -8.34 -23.39 12.21
CA THR A 53 -9.41 -22.50 11.76
C THR A 53 -9.68 -22.66 10.26
N GLU A 54 -10.79 -22.09 9.78
CA GLU A 54 -11.11 -21.94 8.36
C GLU A 54 -10.70 -20.55 7.83
N THR A 55 -9.92 -19.80 8.59
CA THR A 55 -9.42 -18.48 8.18
C THR A 55 -8.11 -18.63 7.40
N CYS A 56 -8.08 -18.01 6.22
CA CYS A 56 -6.89 -17.89 5.39
C CYS A 56 -6.16 -16.60 5.71
N LEU A 57 -4.85 -16.70 5.94
CA LEU A 57 -3.99 -15.56 6.26
C LEU A 57 -2.93 -15.40 5.15
N LYS A 58 -2.73 -14.18 4.70
CA LYS A 58 -1.59 -13.79 3.88
C LYS A 58 -0.76 -12.77 4.64
N ILE A 59 0.55 -12.98 4.67
CA ILE A 59 1.53 -12.01 5.14
C ILE A 59 2.24 -11.47 3.90
N GLY A 60 2.31 -10.16 3.77
CA GLY A 60 2.97 -9.49 2.67
C GLY A 60 3.68 -8.23 3.14
N GLY A 61 4.42 -7.62 2.24
CA GLY A 61 5.09 -6.38 2.59
C GLY A 61 6.24 -6.04 1.66
N PHE A 62 7.00 -5.04 2.08
CA PHE A 62 8.21 -4.65 1.37
C PHE A 62 9.26 -4.07 2.33
N ILE A 63 10.50 -4.08 1.87
CA ILE A 63 11.59 -3.26 2.41
C ILE A 63 11.94 -2.22 1.34
N ARG A 64 11.96 -0.95 1.74
CA ARG A 64 12.25 0.19 0.88
C ARG A 64 13.42 0.99 1.43
N PHE A 65 14.33 1.39 0.54
CA PHE A 65 15.26 2.47 0.77
C PHE A 65 14.96 3.59 -0.20
N GLN A 66 14.87 4.82 0.27
CA GLN A 66 14.60 5.98 -0.58
C GLN A 66 15.50 7.14 -0.18
N THR A 67 16.03 7.84 -1.18
CA THR A 67 16.65 9.15 -1.02
C THR A 67 15.80 10.16 -1.78
N ALA A 68 15.28 11.15 -1.09
CA ALA A 68 14.58 12.30 -1.65
C ALA A 68 15.53 13.48 -1.81
N PHE A 69 15.22 14.37 -2.74
CA PHE A 69 15.93 15.63 -2.95
C PHE A 69 14.94 16.73 -3.37
N GLY A 70 15.30 17.97 -3.08
CA GLY A 70 14.51 19.17 -3.35
C GLY A 70 14.48 20.08 -2.13
N PRO A 71 13.94 21.30 -2.24
CA PRO A 71 13.84 22.22 -1.12
C PRO A 71 13.11 21.55 0.05
N ASP A 72 13.70 21.64 1.23
CA ASP A 72 13.18 21.10 2.48
C ASP A 72 12.76 19.61 2.38
N ALA A 73 13.51 18.81 1.62
CA ALA A 73 13.24 17.39 1.39
C ALA A 73 13.12 16.59 2.70
N ALA A 74 13.78 17.04 3.76
CA ALA A 74 13.71 16.47 5.09
C ALA A 74 12.44 16.87 5.86
N ASP A 75 11.84 18.03 5.60
CA ASP A 75 10.64 18.53 6.29
C ASP A 75 9.38 17.75 5.92
N SER A 76 9.37 17.12 4.76
CA SER A 76 8.18 16.42 4.24
C SER A 76 7.76 15.20 5.06
N ARG A 77 8.56 14.74 6.03
CA ARG A 77 8.28 13.51 6.78
C ARG A 77 8.26 13.68 8.29
N TYR A 78 9.22 14.38 8.87
CA TYR A 78 9.32 14.56 10.32
C TYR A 78 9.97 15.92 10.60
N LYS A 79 9.44 16.67 11.58
CA LYS A 79 10.11 17.84 12.09
C LYS A 79 11.44 17.41 12.70
N GLN A 80 12.49 17.67 11.99
CA GLN A 80 13.84 17.47 12.52
C GLN A 80 14.16 18.61 13.49
N VAL A 81 14.33 18.27 14.72
CA VAL A 81 14.87 19.19 15.71
C VAL A 81 16.25 18.73 16.12
N ASP A 82 17.19 19.65 16.23
CA ASP A 82 18.49 19.32 16.78
C ASP A 82 18.44 19.11 18.31
N SER A 83 19.56 18.74 18.91
CA SER A 83 19.68 18.54 20.37
C SER A 83 19.32 19.75 21.20
N THR A 84 19.13 20.93 20.61
CA THR A 84 18.70 22.18 21.26
C THR A 84 17.23 22.49 21.04
N GLY A 85 16.50 21.65 20.26
CA GLY A 85 15.11 21.86 19.87
C GLY A 85 14.94 22.83 18.69
N ALA A 86 16.02 23.21 18.01
CA ALA A 86 15.94 24.05 16.82
C ALA A 86 15.60 23.21 15.59
N ASP A 87 14.71 23.74 14.75
CA ASP A 87 14.31 23.15 13.48
C ASP A 87 15.49 23.01 12.52
N ARG A 88 15.73 21.80 11.98
CA ARG A 88 16.75 21.49 10.98
C ARG A 88 16.18 21.11 9.64
N SER A 89 14.92 21.39 9.36
CA SER A 89 14.20 21.01 8.17
C SER A 89 14.70 21.66 6.85
N SER A 90 15.80 22.39 6.87
CA SER A 90 16.38 23.07 5.70
C SER A 90 17.32 22.21 4.85
N SER A 91 17.28 20.88 4.97
CA SER A 91 18.12 20.02 4.13
C SER A 91 17.45 19.73 2.79
N ASP A 92 18.19 19.99 1.71
CA ASP A 92 17.73 19.73 0.34
C ASP A 92 17.77 18.25 -0.06
N TRP A 93 18.07 17.36 0.85
CA TRP A 93 18.01 15.91 0.64
C TRP A 93 17.79 15.16 1.95
N ASP A 94 17.17 13.98 1.83
CA ASP A 94 16.93 13.08 2.94
C ASP A 94 16.96 11.62 2.48
N ALA A 95 17.32 10.69 3.37
CA ALA A 95 17.30 9.26 3.08
C ALA A 95 16.74 8.46 4.25
N PHE A 96 15.82 7.56 3.95
CA PHE A 96 15.19 6.71 4.95
C PHE A 96 15.04 5.27 4.46
N SER A 97 14.89 4.36 5.40
CA SER A 97 14.49 2.98 5.16
C SER A 97 13.12 2.72 5.77
N ARG A 98 12.29 1.95 5.05
CA ARG A 98 10.95 1.57 5.51
C ARG A 98 10.78 0.06 5.40
N ALA A 99 10.28 -0.57 6.45
CA ALA A 99 9.67 -1.88 6.38
C ALA A 99 8.15 -1.71 6.46
N TYR A 100 7.44 -2.22 5.46
CA TYR A 100 5.98 -2.32 5.45
C TYR A 100 5.60 -3.78 5.62
N ILE A 101 4.67 -4.06 6.54
CA ILE A 101 4.18 -5.42 6.79
C ILE A 101 2.66 -5.37 6.81
N SER A 102 2.02 -6.27 6.06
CA SER A 102 0.57 -6.43 6.06
C SER A 102 0.13 -7.84 6.43
N PHE A 103 -1.01 -7.93 7.06
CA PHE A 103 -1.73 -9.16 7.40
C PHE A 103 -3.13 -9.07 6.79
N ASP A 104 -3.47 -10.02 5.92
CA ASP A 104 -4.78 -10.10 5.26
C ASP A 104 -5.43 -11.43 5.63
N ALA A 105 -6.40 -11.39 6.55
CA ALA A 105 -7.13 -12.55 7.06
C ALA A 105 -8.51 -12.61 6.41
N LYS A 106 -8.83 -13.72 5.73
CA LYS A 106 -10.08 -13.91 5.00
C LYS A 106 -10.77 -15.21 5.32
N SER A 107 -12.10 -15.15 5.36
CA SER A 107 -12.96 -16.32 5.42
C SER A 107 -14.25 -16.10 4.62
N ASP A 108 -14.81 -17.17 4.06
CA ASP A 108 -16.10 -17.11 3.38
C ASP A 108 -17.24 -17.11 4.40
N THR A 109 -18.26 -16.29 4.15
CA THR A 109 -19.49 -16.26 4.93
C THR A 109 -20.71 -16.22 4.01
N GLU A 110 -21.90 -16.45 4.57
CA GLU A 110 -23.17 -16.31 3.85
C GLU A 110 -23.45 -14.89 3.33
N TYR A 111 -22.74 -13.87 3.87
CA TYR A 111 -22.86 -12.45 3.47
C TYR A 111 -21.71 -11.99 2.55
N GLY A 112 -20.86 -12.92 2.07
CA GLY A 112 -19.68 -12.67 1.29
C GLY A 112 -18.39 -12.87 2.08
N THR A 113 -17.28 -12.48 1.48
CA THR A 113 -15.96 -12.59 2.11
C THR A 113 -15.86 -11.66 3.33
N LEU A 114 -15.55 -12.24 4.50
CA LEU A 114 -15.14 -11.48 5.68
C LEU A 114 -13.63 -11.30 5.65
N THR A 115 -13.18 -10.06 5.66
CA THR A 115 -11.77 -9.68 5.69
C THR A 115 -11.45 -8.90 6.96
N GLY A 116 -10.36 -9.27 7.62
CA GLY A 116 -9.67 -8.41 8.59
C GLY A 116 -8.31 -8.06 8.01
N PHE A 117 -8.03 -6.78 7.82
CA PHE A 117 -6.78 -6.30 7.26
C PHE A 117 -6.07 -5.38 8.24
N PHE A 118 -4.75 -5.54 8.32
CA PHE A 118 -3.87 -4.68 9.10
C PHE A 118 -2.56 -4.48 8.35
N ALA A 119 -2.09 -3.24 8.29
CA ALA A 119 -0.77 -2.92 7.76
C ALA A 119 -0.07 -1.87 8.63
N ALA A 120 1.24 -1.98 8.74
CA ALA A 120 2.05 -1.03 9.49
C ALA A 120 3.36 -0.72 8.77
N GLU A 121 3.80 0.51 8.93
CA GLU A 121 5.08 1.04 8.48
C GLU A 121 6.03 1.21 9.65
N PHE A 122 7.26 0.74 9.45
CA PHE A 122 8.37 0.89 10.38
C PHE A 122 9.43 1.71 9.67
N ASN A 123 9.57 2.96 10.05
CA ASN A 123 10.50 3.89 9.42
C ASN A 123 11.79 3.97 10.24
N ALA A 124 12.93 3.92 9.57
CA ALA A 124 14.25 4.12 10.12
C ALA A 124 14.93 5.27 9.39
N ASP A 125 15.26 6.29 10.15
CA ASP A 125 15.95 7.49 9.72
C ASP A 125 17.01 7.82 10.77
N ASN A 126 18.20 8.29 10.38
CA ASN A 126 19.26 8.63 11.32
C ASN A 126 19.12 10.02 11.93
N ASP A 127 18.16 10.80 11.46
CA ASP A 127 17.86 12.12 11.98
C ASP A 127 16.79 12.10 13.07
N THR A 128 16.14 10.95 13.31
CA THR A 128 15.24 10.79 14.44
C THR A 128 16.04 10.68 15.73
N ASP A 129 15.72 11.50 16.70
CA ASP A 129 16.18 11.30 18.07
C ASP A 129 15.85 9.89 18.54
N ALA A 130 16.71 9.27 19.34
CA ALA A 130 16.66 7.86 19.75
C ALA A 130 15.35 7.42 20.48
N GLY A 131 14.32 8.23 20.49
CA GLY A 131 12.97 7.98 20.98
C GLY A 131 11.89 7.87 19.89
N ASP A 132 12.18 8.25 18.67
CA ASP A 132 11.19 8.37 17.57
C ASP A 132 11.36 7.30 16.50
N SER A 133 11.52 6.05 16.91
CA SER A 133 11.30 4.95 15.97
C SER A 133 9.80 4.90 15.66
N PHE A 134 9.42 5.44 14.52
CA PHE A 134 8.03 5.55 14.11
C PHE A 134 7.49 4.20 13.64
N ILE A 135 6.51 3.70 14.38
CA ILE A 135 5.59 2.68 13.90
C ILE A 135 4.31 3.41 13.56
N ASP A 136 3.92 3.39 12.31
CA ASP A 136 2.68 3.97 11.83
C ASP A 136 1.74 2.87 11.38
N VAL A 137 0.47 2.96 11.75
CA VAL A 137 -0.58 2.07 11.26
C VAL A 137 -1.07 2.63 9.94
N ASP A 138 -0.69 1.97 8.85
CA ASP A 138 -1.06 2.39 7.49
C ASP A 138 -2.53 2.09 7.19
N GLU A 139 -3.00 0.89 7.52
CA GLU A 139 -4.40 0.52 7.43
C GLU A 139 -4.81 -0.45 8.54
N ALA A 140 -6.04 -0.32 9.05
CA ALA A 140 -6.66 -1.27 9.97
C ALA A 140 -8.17 -1.29 9.76
N TYR A 141 -8.72 -2.34 9.12
CA TYR A 141 -10.14 -2.39 8.81
C TYR A 141 -10.73 -3.80 8.84
N ILE A 142 -12.06 -3.83 8.94
CA ILE A 142 -12.90 -5.01 8.73
C ILE A 142 -13.75 -4.77 7.48
N GLN A 143 -13.87 -5.79 6.63
CA GLN A 143 -14.73 -5.74 5.47
C GLN A 143 -15.62 -6.99 5.39
N LEU A 144 -16.91 -6.81 5.10
CA LEU A 144 -17.86 -7.89 4.83
C LEU A 144 -18.61 -7.60 3.55
N GLY A 145 -18.30 -8.35 2.51
CA GLY A 145 -18.81 -8.07 1.16
C GLY A 145 -18.45 -6.64 0.73
N GLY A 146 -19.45 -5.83 0.43
CA GLY A 146 -19.27 -4.42 0.04
C GLY A 146 -19.09 -3.44 1.21
N LEU A 147 -19.38 -3.84 2.46
CA LEU A 147 -19.26 -2.98 3.65
C LEU A 147 -17.81 -3.03 4.19
N LYS A 148 -17.19 -1.87 4.38
CA LYS A 148 -15.86 -1.70 4.96
C LYS A 148 -15.89 -0.68 6.09
N ALA A 149 -15.24 -0.97 7.21
CA ALA A 149 -15.17 -0.07 8.35
C ALA A 149 -13.80 -0.13 9.02
N GLY A 150 -13.23 1.02 9.36
CA GLY A 150 -11.92 1.17 9.99
C GLY A 150 -11.12 2.32 9.40
N PHE A 151 -9.80 2.29 9.61
CA PHE A 151 -8.84 3.22 9.03
C PHE A 151 -8.29 2.63 7.73
N PHE A 152 -8.48 3.31 6.60
CA PHE A 152 -8.06 2.80 5.29
C PHE A 152 -8.00 3.91 4.25
N TYR A 153 -7.25 3.62 3.15
CA TYR A 153 -7.20 4.48 1.96
C TYR A 153 -8.58 4.63 1.34
N SER A 154 -9.01 5.88 1.25
CA SER A 154 -10.25 6.27 0.60
C SER A 154 -10.09 6.25 -0.94
N TRP A 155 -11.17 6.49 -1.67
CA TRP A 155 -11.09 6.64 -3.13
C TRP A 155 -10.29 7.88 -3.57
N TRP A 156 -10.01 8.82 -2.65
CA TRP A 156 -9.20 10.02 -2.90
C TRP A 156 -7.71 9.73 -3.04
N ASP A 157 -7.25 8.56 -2.60
CA ASP A 157 -5.87 8.08 -2.83
C ASP A 157 -5.61 7.69 -4.30
N LYS A 158 -6.65 7.42 -5.07
CA LYS A 158 -6.52 7.02 -6.46
C LYS A 158 -5.96 8.16 -7.31
N GLY A 159 -4.70 8.03 -7.78
CA GLY A 159 -3.97 8.98 -8.60
C GLY A 159 -3.74 8.51 -10.04
N LEU A 160 -2.94 9.27 -10.78
CA LEU A 160 -2.43 8.93 -12.10
C LEU A 160 -1.16 8.06 -11.99
N ASN A 161 -0.74 7.45 -13.08
CA ASN A 161 0.55 6.78 -13.14
C ASN A 161 1.69 7.80 -13.01
N GLY A 162 2.77 7.41 -12.37
CA GLY A 162 3.92 8.28 -12.11
C GLY A 162 3.83 8.93 -10.75
N GLU A 163 4.52 10.06 -10.58
CA GLU A 163 4.65 10.80 -9.31
C GLU A 163 4.43 12.30 -9.53
N THR A 164 3.82 12.69 -10.67
CA THR A 164 3.69 14.12 -11.01
C THR A 164 2.42 14.72 -10.42
N ASP A 165 1.33 13.94 -10.34
CA ASP A 165 0.04 14.49 -9.91
C ASP A 165 -0.10 14.56 -8.39
N SER A 166 -0.90 15.55 -7.96
CA SER A 166 -1.43 15.69 -6.61
C SER A 166 -2.91 16.01 -6.76
N ILE A 167 -3.78 15.04 -6.52
CA ILE A 167 -5.23 15.13 -6.77
C ILE A 167 -6.08 14.67 -5.59
N GLY A 168 -5.50 14.61 -4.41
CA GLY A 168 -6.13 14.38 -3.12
C GLY A 168 -5.32 15.08 -2.04
N ASN A 169 -5.95 15.50 -0.96
CA ASN A 169 -5.28 16.14 0.16
C ASN A 169 -5.05 15.13 1.29
N ASN A 170 -6.14 14.68 1.92
CA ASN A 170 -6.10 13.56 2.83
C ASN A 170 -6.65 12.33 2.10
N THR A 171 -5.97 11.22 2.20
CA THR A 171 -6.31 10.01 1.45
C THR A 171 -6.72 8.85 2.34
N GLU A 172 -6.44 8.94 3.65
CA GLU A 172 -6.76 7.93 4.66
C GLU A 172 -7.67 8.52 5.72
N PHE A 173 -8.71 7.77 6.07
CA PHE A 173 -9.68 8.16 7.09
C PHE A 173 -10.15 6.95 7.90
N ASN A 174 -10.55 7.18 9.15
CA ASN A 174 -11.49 6.29 9.81
C ASN A 174 -12.85 6.44 9.15
N SER A 175 -13.33 5.40 8.50
CA SER A 175 -14.53 5.49 7.66
C SER A 175 -15.44 4.28 7.81
N ILE A 176 -16.70 4.48 7.45
CA ILE A 176 -17.65 3.42 7.13
C ILE A 176 -18.03 3.61 5.66
N ALA A 177 -17.68 2.66 4.82
CA ALA A 177 -17.91 2.72 3.38
C ALA A 177 -18.72 1.51 2.89
N TYR A 178 -19.50 1.71 1.86
CA TYR A 178 -20.14 0.64 1.12
C TYR A 178 -19.84 0.80 -0.37
N LEU A 179 -19.32 -0.26 -0.99
CA LEU A 179 -19.07 -0.34 -2.43
C LEU A 179 -19.94 -1.44 -3.05
N TYR A 180 -20.78 -1.06 -3.97
CA TYR A 180 -21.47 -1.98 -4.87
C TYR A 180 -20.58 -2.25 -6.08
N ASP A 181 -20.30 -3.52 -6.35
CA ASP A 181 -19.54 -3.97 -7.53
C ASP A 181 -20.45 -4.76 -8.47
N GLY A 182 -20.73 -4.20 -9.63
CA GLY A 182 -21.48 -4.81 -10.74
C GLY A 182 -20.59 -5.33 -11.88
N GLY A 183 -19.27 -5.45 -11.65
CA GLY A 183 -18.28 -5.86 -12.63
C GLY A 183 -17.74 -4.70 -13.47
N SER A 184 -18.39 -4.33 -14.55
CA SER A 184 -17.98 -3.17 -15.38
C SER A 184 -18.41 -1.81 -14.83
N PHE A 185 -19.21 -1.81 -13.78
CA PHE A 185 -19.73 -0.63 -13.08
C PHE A 185 -19.61 -0.82 -11.57
N GLN A 186 -19.13 0.21 -10.87
CA GLN A 186 -19.06 0.26 -9.41
C GLN A 186 -19.65 1.58 -8.91
N ALA A 187 -20.27 1.55 -7.73
CA ALA A 187 -20.73 2.76 -7.04
C ALA A 187 -20.52 2.60 -5.55
N GLY A 188 -19.94 3.61 -4.91
CA GLY A 188 -19.63 3.59 -3.48
C GLY A 188 -19.99 4.88 -2.79
N VAL A 189 -20.22 4.78 -1.49
CA VAL A 189 -20.42 5.92 -0.57
C VAL A 189 -19.69 5.63 0.73
N SER A 190 -19.09 6.66 1.34
CA SER A 190 -18.50 6.56 2.68
C SER A 190 -18.87 7.76 3.55
N VAL A 191 -18.80 7.52 4.84
CA VAL A 191 -18.81 8.55 5.88
C VAL A 191 -17.44 8.52 6.54
N ASP A 192 -16.75 9.64 6.50
CA ASP A 192 -15.36 9.78 6.84
C ASP A 192 -15.20 10.67 8.10
N GLU A 193 -14.39 10.23 9.06
CA GLU A 193 -13.96 11.07 10.17
C GLU A 193 -12.94 12.08 9.66
N LEU A 194 -13.23 13.37 9.81
CA LEU A 194 -12.32 14.45 9.39
C LEU A 194 -11.65 15.13 10.59
N GLU A 195 -11.84 14.61 11.81
CA GLU A 195 -11.17 15.14 13.00
C GLU A 195 -9.64 14.94 12.88
N GLY A 196 -8.88 15.99 13.12
CA GLY A 196 -7.43 15.96 12.95
C GLY A 196 -6.93 16.27 11.53
N THR A 197 -7.82 16.25 10.51
CA THR A 197 -7.46 16.63 9.12
C THR A 197 -7.58 18.14 8.87
N SER A 198 -8.17 18.88 9.80
CA SER A 198 -8.34 20.34 9.73
C SER A 198 -8.21 20.96 11.11
N THR A 199 -8.21 22.29 11.16
CA THR A 199 -8.21 23.06 12.43
C THR A 199 -9.56 23.06 13.15
N LYS A 200 -10.62 22.53 12.53
CA LYS A 200 -11.94 22.38 13.14
C LYS A 200 -12.09 21.01 13.76
N SER A 201 -12.77 20.95 14.91
CA SER A 201 -13.08 19.71 15.63
C SER A 201 -14.46 19.17 15.23
N ASN A 202 -14.65 17.86 15.40
CA ASN A 202 -15.89 17.13 15.07
C ASN A 202 -16.22 17.07 13.56
N GLY A 203 -15.20 17.16 12.70
CA GLY A 203 -15.38 17.09 11.27
C GLY A 203 -15.89 15.72 10.80
N VAL A 204 -16.94 15.77 9.98
CA VAL A 204 -17.48 14.61 9.27
C VAL A 204 -17.49 14.89 7.79
N GLY A 205 -17.00 13.94 7.00
CA GLY A 205 -17.08 13.98 5.56
C GLY A 205 -18.04 12.94 5.00
N VAL A 206 -18.56 13.22 3.83
CA VAL A 206 -19.28 12.24 3.02
C VAL A 206 -18.62 12.22 1.66
N SER A 207 -18.18 11.05 1.24
CA SER A 207 -17.59 10.88 -0.08
C SER A 207 -18.26 9.78 -0.90
N GLY A 208 -18.06 9.81 -2.20
CA GLY A 208 -18.63 8.82 -3.09
C GLY A 208 -17.84 8.68 -4.37
N ILE A 209 -18.00 7.51 -4.99
CA ILE A 209 -17.37 7.16 -6.26
C ILE A 209 -18.38 6.48 -7.18
N VAL A 210 -18.26 6.77 -8.47
CA VAL A 210 -18.85 5.96 -9.55
C VAL A 210 -17.74 5.65 -10.53
N SER A 211 -17.54 4.35 -10.81
CA SER A 211 -16.54 3.85 -11.74
C SER A 211 -17.21 3.07 -12.85
N ALA A 212 -16.70 3.18 -14.06
CA ALA A 212 -17.10 2.37 -15.19
C ALA A 212 -15.91 2.03 -16.07
N SER A 213 -15.90 0.83 -16.67
CA SER A 213 -14.89 0.41 -17.65
C SER A 213 -15.50 -0.31 -18.83
N VAL A 214 -15.02 0.07 -20.03
CA VAL A 214 -15.44 -0.53 -21.29
C VAL A 214 -14.23 -0.67 -22.22
N GLY A 215 -13.88 -1.90 -22.56
CA GLY A 215 -12.67 -2.18 -23.33
C GLY A 215 -11.42 -1.72 -22.57
N GLY A 216 -10.51 -1.03 -23.24
CA GLY A 216 -9.29 -0.45 -22.63
C GLY A 216 -9.48 0.95 -22.05
N VAL A 217 -10.72 1.38 -21.77
CA VAL A 217 -11.03 2.69 -21.20
C VAL A 217 -11.73 2.53 -19.86
N SER A 218 -11.28 3.24 -18.84
CA SER A 218 -11.96 3.36 -17.53
C SER A 218 -12.17 4.81 -17.16
N PHE A 219 -13.23 5.06 -16.42
CA PHE A 219 -13.58 6.38 -15.91
C PHE A 219 -14.02 6.26 -14.44
N ASP A 220 -13.54 7.19 -13.61
CA ASP A 220 -13.96 7.37 -12.23
C ASP A 220 -14.47 8.80 -12.04
N LEU A 221 -15.58 8.94 -11.34
CA LEU A 221 -16.10 10.21 -10.85
C LEU A 221 -16.21 10.13 -9.34
N LEU A 222 -15.53 11.05 -8.65
CA LEU A 222 -15.51 11.13 -7.20
C LEU A 222 -16.16 12.46 -6.77
N GLY A 223 -16.80 12.44 -5.62
CA GLY A 223 -17.27 13.63 -4.91
C GLY A 223 -16.98 13.51 -3.44
N GLY A 224 -16.69 14.62 -2.78
CA GLY A 224 -16.50 14.72 -1.34
C GLY A 224 -17.15 16.00 -0.82
N TYR A 225 -17.74 15.94 0.38
CA TYR A 225 -18.32 17.10 1.07
C TYR A 225 -17.85 17.10 2.52
N ASP A 226 -17.22 18.19 2.91
CA ASP A 226 -16.76 18.45 4.28
C ASP A 226 -17.85 19.24 5.00
N THR A 227 -18.47 18.64 6.02
CA THR A 227 -19.62 19.25 6.72
C THR A 227 -19.21 20.38 7.66
N GLU A 228 -17.96 20.47 8.07
CA GLU A 228 -17.47 21.49 8.98
C GLU A 228 -17.06 22.78 8.25
N PHE A 229 -16.49 22.63 7.06
CA PHE A 229 -16.21 23.77 6.17
C PHE A 229 -17.42 24.12 5.31
N GLU A 230 -18.41 23.21 5.18
CA GLU A 230 -19.56 23.33 4.27
C GLU A 230 -19.12 23.44 2.80
N GLU A 231 -18.01 22.76 2.45
CA GLU A 231 -17.37 22.85 1.14
C GLU A 231 -17.25 21.46 0.49
N GLY A 232 -17.21 21.45 -0.84
CA GLY A 232 -17.18 20.20 -1.60
C GLY A 232 -16.14 20.19 -2.70
N THR A 233 -15.77 18.99 -3.07
CA THR A 233 -14.81 18.71 -4.15
C THR A 233 -15.36 17.64 -5.09
N ILE A 234 -15.14 17.81 -6.39
CA ILE A 234 -15.45 16.81 -7.41
C ILE A 234 -14.21 16.54 -8.25
N ARG A 235 -13.96 15.26 -8.59
CA ARG A 235 -12.83 14.82 -9.39
C ARG A 235 -13.22 13.77 -10.40
N GLY A 236 -12.84 13.96 -11.67
CA GLY A 236 -12.95 12.95 -12.73
C GLY A 236 -11.58 12.39 -13.08
N LEU A 237 -11.49 11.09 -13.28
CA LEU A 237 -10.32 10.38 -13.80
C LEU A 237 -10.71 9.59 -15.05
N LEU A 238 -9.91 9.71 -16.11
CA LEU A 238 -9.97 8.89 -17.31
C LEU A 238 -8.67 8.12 -17.46
N SER A 239 -8.75 6.83 -17.77
CA SER A 239 -7.60 6.00 -18.13
C SER A 239 -7.90 5.28 -19.43
N ALA A 240 -6.95 5.27 -20.36
CA ALA A 240 -7.12 4.62 -21.66
C ALA A 240 -5.83 3.90 -22.09
N ASP A 241 -5.95 2.65 -22.51
CA ASP A 241 -4.88 1.93 -23.17
C ASP A 241 -4.56 2.60 -24.52
N LEU A 242 -3.32 3.05 -24.69
CA LEU A 242 -2.90 3.75 -25.90
C LEU A 242 -1.53 3.24 -26.36
N GLY A 243 -1.55 2.45 -27.45
CA GLY A 243 -0.34 1.83 -27.97
C GLY A 243 0.35 0.94 -26.93
N PRO A 244 1.66 1.09 -26.67
CA PRO A 244 2.39 0.28 -25.69
C PRO A 244 2.26 0.78 -24.24
N GLY A 245 1.30 1.64 -23.97
CA GLY A 245 1.18 2.28 -22.65
C GLY A 245 -0.24 2.65 -22.26
N VAL A 246 -0.35 3.42 -21.20
CA VAL A 246 -1.61 3.88 -20.62
C VAL A 246 -1.58 5.40 -20.50
N PHE A 247 -2.51 6.06 -21.15
CA PHE A 247 -2.77 7.49 -21.00
C PHE A 247 -3.79 7.72 -19.88
N GLN A 248 -3.54 8.72 -19.04
CA GLN A 248 -4.47 9.11 -18.00
C GLN A 248 -4.63 10.62 -17.95
N LEU A 249 -5.84 11.04 -17.60
CA LEU A 249 -6.24 12.44 -17.46
C LEU A 249 -7.12 12.59 -16.21
N ALA A 250 -6.84 13.58 -15.38
CA ALA A 250 -7.68 13.95 -14.25
C ALA A 250 -8.07 15.43 -14.33
N GLY A 251 -9.29 15.72 -13.89
CA GLY A 251 -9.76 17.08 -13.64
C GLY A 251 -10.42 17.15 -12.27
N LEU A 252 -10.16 18.21 -11.54
CA LEU A 252 -10.67 18.44 -10.19
C LEU A 252 -11.18 19.87 -10.05
N TRP A 253 -12.24 20.04 -9.26
CA TRP A 253 -12.76 21.35 -8.83
C TRP A 253 -13.22 21.26 -7.37
N ALA A 254 -12.95 22.31 -6.60
CA ALA A 254 -13.40 22.47 -5.22
C ALA A 254 -14.05 23.83 -5.02
N SER A 255 -15.08 23.90 -4.20
CA SER A 255 -15.78 25.17 -3.91
C SER A 255 -14.94 26.13 -3.05
N ASN A 256 -14.18 25.59 -2.10
CA ASN A 256 -13.13 26.21 -1.30
C ASN A 256 -12.25 25.10 -0.68
N PRO A 257 -11.14 25.43 0.01
CA PRO A 257 -10.32 24.46 0.70
C PRO A 257 -11.12 23.60 1.68
N ASN A 258 -10.95 22.28 1.62
CA ASN A 258 -11.65 21.32 2.47
C ASN A 258 -10.76 20.07 2.69
N ALA A 259 -11.21 19.14 3.51
CA ALA A 259 -10.43 17.97 3.89
C ALA A 259 -10.03 17.09 2.69
N TYR A 260 -10.82 17.04 1.63
CA TYR A 260 -10.54 16.23 0.45
C TYR A 260 -9.58 16.90 -0.52
N TRP A 261 -9.65 18.24 -0.60
CA TRP A 261 -8.78 19.03 -1.47
C TRP A 261 -8.65 20.48 -0.99
N ALA A 262 -7.41 20.97 -0.91
CA ALA A 262 -7.14 22.32 -0.42
C ALA A 262 -6.17 23.13 -1.30
N ARG A 263 -5.46 22.51 -2.24
CA ARG A 263 -4.33 23.17 -2.92
C ARG A 263 -4.75 24.29 -3.88
N SER A 264 -5.84 24.08 -4.65
CA SER A 264 -6.29 25.03 -5.68
C SER A 264 -7.78 24.87 -5.92
N GLU A 265 -8.44 25.91 -6.48
CA GLU A 265 -9.86 25.85 -6.82
C GLU A 265 -10.12 24.78 -7.89
N TRP A 266 -9.24 24.67 -8.88
CA TRP A 266 -9.33 23.64 -9.91
C TRP A 266 -7.95 23.13 -10.31
N SER A 267 -7.92 21.93 -10.84
CA SER A 267 -6.68 21.34 -11.33
C SER A 267 -6.94 20.40 -12.49
N VAL A 268 -5.98 20.31 -13.41
CA VAL A 268 -5.96 19.33 -14.50
C VAL A 268 -4.60 18.66 -14.53
N ALA A 269 -4.58 17.35 -14.52
CA ALA A 269 -3.36 16.53 -14.56
C ALA A 269 -3.43 15.49 -15.70
N ALA A 270 -2.31 15.22 -16.33
CA ALA A 270 -2.20 14.18 -17.35
C ALA A 270 -0.88 13.42 -17.21
N SER A 271 -0.90 12.12 -17.49
CA SER A 271 0.29 11.29 -17.58
C SER A 271 0.19 10.25 -18.70
N TYR A 272 1.33 9.77 -19.16
CA TYR A 272 1.40 8.66 -20.08
C TYR A 272 2.48 7.65 -19.63
N ARG A 273 2.05 6.49 -19.14
CA ARG A 273 2.96 5.40 -18.79
C ARG A 273 3.34 4.63 -20.04
N PHE A 274 4.53 4.89 -20.56
CA PHE A 274 5.11 4.18 -21.70
C PHE A 274 5.88 2.93 -21.22
N ASN A 275 5.41 1.75 -21.57
CA ASN A 275 6.09 0.48 -21.29
C ASN A 275 7.14 0.23 -22.37
N ALA A 276 8.36 0.74 -22.17
CA ALA A 276 9.46 0.63 -23.13
C ALA A 276 9.94 -0.81 -23.29
N THR A 277 9.90 -1.61 -22.22
CA THR A 277 10.16 -3.05 -22.20
C THR A 277 9.34 -3.70 -21.08
N ASP A 278 9.39 -5.02 -20.94
CA ASP A 278 8.76 -5.77 -19.82
C ASP A 278 9.34 -5.37 -18.44
N LYS A 279 10.46 -4.67 -18.41
CA LYS A 279 11.15 -4.24 -17.19
C LYS A 279 11.23 -2.74 -17.00
N LEU A 280 11.05 -1.96 -18.06
CA LEU A 280 11.24 -0.51 -18.03
C LEU A 280 9.97 0.19 -18.45
N ALA A 281 9.45 1.04 -17.57
CA ALA A 281 8.41 2.00 -17.89
C ALA A 281 8.90 3.43 -17.64
N ILE A 282 8.47 4.35 -18.49
CA ILE A 282 8.78 5.78 -18.41
C ILE A 282 7.46 6.53 -18.42
N THR A 283 7.23 7.37 -17.42
CA THR A 283 5.96 8.07 -17.24
C THR A 283 6.21 9.57 -17.13
N PRO A 284 6.19 10.31 -18.27
CA PRO A 284 6.03 11.76 -18.21
C PRO A 284 4.65 12.12 -17.70
N GLY A 285 4.57 13.22 -16.94
CA GLY A 285 3.33 13.79 -16.43
C GLY A 285 3.42 15.31 -16.33
N ALA A 286 2.25 15.94 -16.29
CA ALA A 286 2.12 17.37 -16.02
C ALA A 286 0.80 17.64 -15.29
N GLN A 287 0.79 18.69 -14.48
CA GLN A 287 -0.38 19.17 -13.75
C GLN A 287 -0.39 20.68 -13.72
N TYR A 288 -1.57 21.27 -13.80
CA TYR A 288 -1.83 22.69 -13.59
C TYR A 288 -2.78 22.87 -12.43
N PHE A 289 -2.50 23.86 -11.60
CA PHE A 289 -3.27 24.26 -10.43
C PHE A 289 -3.71 25.69 -10.63
N GLY A 290 -5.01 25.92 -10.77
CA GLY A 290 -5.57 27.27 -10.95
C GLY A 290 -6.19 27.78 -9.66
N SER A 291 -5.91 29.02 -9.31
CA SER A 291 -6.36 29.68 -8.08
C SER A 291 -5.88 28.95 -6.84
N LEU A 292 -4.61 29.07 -6.51
CA LEU A 292 -3.99 28.42 -5.34
C LEU A 292 -4.64 28.86 -4.03
N GLN A 293 -4.54 28.01 -3.02
CA GLN A 293 -4.97 28.32 -1.67
C GLN A 293 -4.20 29.52 -1.12
N ASP A 294 -4.92 30.56 -0.67
CA ASP A 294 -4.35 31.75 -0.01
C ASP A 294 -4.63 31.80 1.49
N SER A 295 -5.64 31.07 1.95
CA SER A 295 -5.98 30.91 3.37
C SER A 295 -6.58 29.53 3.64
N LEU A 296 -6.82 29.21 4.91
CA LEU A 296 -7.48 27.94 5.29
C LEU A 296 -8.91 27.80 4.74
N THR A 297 -9.51 28.87 4.27
CA THR A 297 -10.93 28.91 3.87
C THR A 297 -11.17 29.53 2.50
N SER A 298 -10.14 29.91 1.77
CA SER A 298 -10.30 30.54 0.45
C SER A 298 -9.18 30.23 -0.52
N PHE A 299 -9.52 30.26 -1.79
CA PHE A 299 -8.58 30.27 -2.89
C PHE A 299 -8.27 31.70 -3.34
N GLY A 300 -7.02 31.93 -3.74
CA GLY A 300 -6.50 33.20 -4.25
C GLY A 300 -6.56 33.32 -5.77
N SER A 301 -5.63 34.06 -6.31
CA SER A 301 -5.48 34.25 -7.75
C SER A 301 -4.20 33.68 -8.35
N ASP A 302 -3.30 33.18 -7.52
CA ASP A 302 -2.03 32.63 -7.95
C ASP A 302 -2.24 31.21 -8.53
N ASP A 303 -1.45 30.87 -9.52
CA ASP A 303 -1.50 29.60 -10.20
C ASP A 303 -0.17 28.86 -10.00
N ALA A 304 -0.17 27.55 -10.26
CA ALA A 304 1.06 26.77 -10.34
C ALA A 304 0.97 25.72 -11.45
N TRP A 305 2.12 25.28 -11.91
CA TRP A 305 2.20 24.10 -12.77
C TRP A 305 3.36 23.21 -12.38
N ARG A 306 3.20 21.95 -12.63
CA ARG A 306 4.19 20.92 -12.38
C ARG A 306 4.37 20.06 -13.63
N ALA A 307 5.60 19.67 -13.92
CA ALA A 307 5.90 18.69 -14.95
C ALA A 307 7.08 17.83 -14.52
N GLY A 308 7.06 16.57 -14.90
CA GLY A 308 8.14 15.67 -14.51
C GLY A 308 8.11 14.34 -15.20
N VAL A 309 9.00 13.47 -14.77
CA VAL A 309 9.11 12.11 -15.28
C VAL A 309 9.39 11.13 -14.15
N THR A 310 8.71 10.00 -14.21
CA THR A 310 8.97 8.84 -13.35
C THR A 310 9.48 7.69 -14.20
N VAL A 311 10.53 7.04 -13.75
CA VAL A 311 11.14 5.86 -14.39
C VAL A 311 11.06 4.70 -13.43
N ASP A 312 10.34 3.64 -13.82
CA ASP A 312 10.25 2.37 -13.10
C ASP A 312 11.12 1.33 -13.80
N TYR A 313 11.99 0.66 -13.06
CA TYR A 313 12.81 -0.43 -13.58
C TYR A 313 12.76 -1.66 -12.68
N LYS A 314 12.25 -2.77 -13.23
CA LYS A 314 12.22 -4.09 -12.57
C LYS A 314 13.58 -4.76 -12.71
N ILE A 315 14.38 -4.75 -11.65
CA ILE A 315 15.72 -5.36 -11.62
C ILE A 315 15.59 -6.89 -11.74
N THR A 316 14.79 -7.47 -10.85
CA THR A 316 14.41 -8.89 -10.83
C THR A 316 13.02 -9.03 -10.22
N GLU A 317 12.50 -10.25 -10.12
CA GLU A 317 11.24 -10.50 -9.41
C GLU A 317 11.33 -10.05 -7.96
N GLY A 318 10.35 -9.27 -7.52
CA GLY A 318 10.28 -8.67 -6.19
C GLY A 318 11.34 -7.61 -5.87
N LEU A 319 12.21 -7.18 -6.81
CA LEU A 319 13.15 -6.08 -6.62
C LEU A 319 13.04 -5.08 -7.76
N ALA A 320 12.67 -3.85 -7.44
CA ALA A 320 12.52 -2.77 -8.40
C ALA A 320 13.15 -1.47 -7.89
N THR A 321 13.48 -0.58 -8.82
CA THR A 321 13.86 0.80 -8.53
C THR A 321 12.90 1.76 -9.23
N ARG A 322 12.67 2.90 -8.59
CA ARG A 322 11.92 4.02 -9.15
C ARG A 322 12.74 5.29 -8.99
N VAL A 323 12.80 6.08 -10.05
CA VAL A 323 13.40 7.41 -10.05
C VAL A 323 12.33 8.40 -10.49
N SER A 324 12.14 9.45 -9.72
CA SER A 324 11.22 10.54 -10.06
C SER A 324 11.95 11.86 -10.01
N VAL A 325 11.71 12.71 -11.01
CA VAL A 325 12.21 14.10 -11.06
C VAL A 325 11.06 14.99 -11.51
N GLN A 326 10.75 15.99 -10.71
CA GLN A 326 9.66 16.93 -10.91
C GLN A 326 10.20 18.35 -10.88
N TYR A 327 9.63 19.21 -11.71
CA TYR A 327 9.78 20.66 -11.66
C TYR A 327 8.42 21.29 -11.38
N GLU A 328 8.37 22.24 -10.49
CA GLU A 328 7.19 23.00 -10.14
C GLU A 328 7.53 24.48 -10.16
N ASP A 329 6.62 25.29 -10.74
CA ASP A 329 6.67 26.74 -10.83
C ASP A 329 5.34 27.28 -10.27
N GLU A 330 5.42 28.16 -9.30
CA GLU A 330 4.27 28.75 -8.60
C GLU A 330 4.35 30.28 -8.71
N ASP A 331 3.24 30.92 -9.08
CA ASP A 331 3.14 32.37 -9.11
C ASP A 331 3.51 32.96 -7.74
N ASN A 332 4.41 33.92 -7.73
CA ASN A 332 4.94 34.57 -6.52
C ASN A 332 5.67 33.62 -5.53
N GLY A 333 5.91 32.37 -5.92
CA GLY A 333 6.73 31.38 -5.21
C GLY A 333 8.12 31.21 -5.83
N ASP A 334 8.89 30.28 -5.30
CA ASP A 334 10.17 29.87 -5.87
C ASP A 334 10.00 28.63 -6.75
N ASP A 335 10.68 28.63 -7.91
CA ASP A 335 10.75 27.44 -8.75
C ASP A 335 11.45 26.30 -8.01
N GLN A 336 10.91 25.10 -8.11
CA GLN A 336 11.42 23.95 -7.38
C GLN A 336 11.73 22.78 -8.29
N VAL A 337 12.87 22.12 -8.04
CA VAL A 337 13.18 20.79 -8.60
C VAL A 337 13.25 19.81 -7.43
N PHE A 338 12.42 18.78 -7.48
CA PHE A 338 12.37 17.77 -6.42
C PHE A 338 12.17 16.37 -7.00
N GLY A 339 12.38 15.37 -6.17
CA GLY A 339 12.21 13.99 -6.58
C GLY A 339 12.86 13.00 -5.63
N PHE A 340 12.98 11.77 -6.11
CA PHE A 340 13.60 10.72 -5.32
C PHE A 340 14.19 9.59 -6.18
N VAL A 341 15.06 8.82 -5.54
CA VAL A 341 15.51 7.50 -5.99
C VAL A 341 15.08 6.48 -4.94
N ARG A 342 14.37 5.44 -5.36
CA ARG A 342 13.81 4.38 -4.50
C ARG A 342 14.31 3.02 -4.95
N LEU A 343 14.71 2.19 -4.01
CA LEU A 343 14.92 0.75 -4.18
C LEU A 343 13.93 0.02 -3.27
N GLN A 344 13.19 -0.96 -3.82
CA GLN A 344 12.17 -1.68 -3.06
C GLN A 344 12.22 -3.17 -3.34
N ARG A 345 12.14 -3.97 -2.26
CA ARG A 345 12.04 -5.42 -2.27
C ARG A 345 10.69 -5.84 -1.71
N ASP A 346 9.81 -6.36 -2.57
CA ASP A 346 8.49 -6.91 -2.20
C ASP A 346 8.59 -8.41 -1.85
N PHE A 347 7.78 -8.89 -0.90
CA PHE A 347 7.71 -10.29 -0.49
C PHE A 347 6.28 -10.72 -0.08
#